data_d24f1eacf3ea84aea4f702bffd08f1dd
#
_entry.id   d24f1eacf3ea84aea4f702bffd08f1dd
#
_cell.length_a   1.000
_cell.length_b   1.000
_cell.length_c   1.000
_cell.angle_alpha   90.00
_cell.angle_beta   90.00
_cell.angle_gamma   90.00
#
_symmetry.space_group_name_H-M   'P 1'
#
loop_
_entity.id
_entity.type
_entity.pdbx_description
1 polymer ?
#
loop_
_entity_poly.entity_id
_entity_poly.type
_entity_poly.pdbx_seq_one_letter_code
_entity_poly.pdbx_strand_id
1 'polypeptide(L)'
;MIRIHIAVALAVGSLSSAAAGGTPRLEWQPQQSGVSARLRGISAVSGRVAWVSGASGTILRTTDGGATWQRRSIAGGERLDFRDVDATSAVVAYALSIGPGGSSRIYKTSDGGDRWELQFAGTDPKVFLDAMAFWDAERGIAFSDSVDGQFVLLRTVNGGRAWERIAAHRLPPALPGEGAFAASGTNVATNGRTLAWIGTTAGRVLRTTDAGQTWSIVQTPVGTGESAGIFSIAFRDATHGVVVGGDYKKERDAVENVAVTTDGGITWSPVKDHGLSGYRSVAAWTAGKPQHLLALGPSGADVSADAGATWMPVPADGFDTLSVAPRSHTGWAAGDQGRIAKVTIHD
;
A
#
# COMPACT_ATOMS: atom_id res chain seq x y z
N MET A 1 56.78 -18.81 47.87
CA MET A 1 55.34 -18.58 47.92
C MET A 1 54.99 -17.36 47.08
N ILE A 2 54.56 -17.57 45.82
CA ILE A 2 54.21 -16.53 44.90
C ILE A 2 52.68 -16.33 44.97
N ARG A 3 52.24 -15.16 45.36
CA ARG A 3 50.82 -14.78 45.35
C ARG A 3 50.42 -14.23 43.99
N ILE A 4 49.58 -14.95 43.27
CA ILE A 4 48.97 -14.49 42.00
C ILE A 4 47.71 -13.67 42.35
N HIS A 5 47.65 -12.40 41.99
CA HIS A 5 46.47 -11.57 42.08
C HIS A 5 45.73 -11.66 40.72
N ILE A 6 44.53 -12.24 40.77
CA ILE A 6 43.61 -12.22 39.60
C ILE A 6 42.79 -10.94 39.70
N ALA A 7 42.97 -10.04 38.76
CA ALA A 7 42.12 -8.87 38.57
C ALA A 7 40.91 -9.27 37.74
N VAL A 8 39.73 -9.21 38.30
CA VAL A 8 38.46 -9.36 37.59
C VAL A 8 38.07 -7.99 37.00
N ALA A 9 38.13 -7.85 35.70
CA ALA A 9 37.63 -6.68 35.02
C ALA A 9 36.10 -6.83 34.82
N LEU A 10 35.31 -6.03 35.51
CA LEU A 10 33.90 -5.86 35.22
C LEU A 10 33.75 -5.00 33.96
N ALA A 11 33.28 -5.60 32.87
CA ALA A 11 32.83 -4.88 31.70
C ALA A 11 31.43 -4.30 32.00
N VAL A 12 31.36 -2.99 32.21
CA VAL A 12 30.11 -2.23 32.25
C VAL A 12 29.64 -2.05 30.81
N GLY A 13 28.73 -2.89 30.39
CA GLY A 13 28.01 -2.71 29.12
C GLY A 13 27.11 -1.48 29.23
N SER A 14 27.46 -0.41 28.52
CA SER A 14 26.58 0.73 28.33
C SER A 14 25.39 0.30 27.47
N LEU A 15 24.23 0.08 28.09
CA LEU A 15 22.94 0.04 27.41
C LEU A 15 22.70 1.44 26.82
N SER A 16 22.94 1.55 25.53
CA SER A 16 22.50 2.71 24.76
C SER A 16 20.98 2.70 24.74
N SER A 17 20.33 3.49 25.58
CA SER A 17 18.89 3.74 25.47
C SER A 17 18.69 4.48 24.14
N ALA A 18 18.16 3.81 23.14
CA ALA A 18 17.59 4.47 21.99
C ALA A 18 16.52 5.42 22.53
N ALA A 19 16.70 6.70 22.30
CA ALA A 19 15.69 7.72 22.65
C ALA A 19 14.39 7.30 21.97
N ALA A 20 13.39 6.90 22.74
CA ALA A 20 12.05 6.62 22.25
C ALA A 20 11.55 7.91 21.59
N GLY A 21 11.49 7.94 20.28
CA GLY A 21 10.84 9.03 19.55
C GLY A 21 9.40 9.11 20.05
N GLY A 22 8.92 10.32 20.38
CA GLY A 22 7.55 10.52 20.83
C GLY A 22 6.56 9.91 19.82
N THR A 23 5.45 9.38 20.32
CA THR A 23 4.36 8.86 19.47
C THR A 23 3.86 9.96 18.54
N PRO A 24 3.73 9.72 17.23
CA PRO A 24 3.21 10.72 16.31
C PRO A 24 1.77 11.09 16.68
N ARG A 25 1.50 12.40 16.76
CA ARG A 25 0.15 12.92 16.97
C ARG A 25 -0.51 13.16 15.62
N LEU A 26 -1.72 12.67 15.45
CA LEU A 26 -2.50 12.84 14.23
C LEU A 26 -3.56 13.93 14.43
N GLU A 27 -3.65 14.83 13.47
CA GLU A 27 -4.72 15.81 13.37
C GLU A 27 -5.53 15.54 12.10
N TRP A 28 -6.80 15.20 12.30
CA TRP A 28 -7.72 14.85 11.22
C TRP A 28 -8.60 16.04 10.85
N GLN A 29 -8.63 16.38 9.58
CA GLN A 29 -9.51 17.40 9.01
C GLN A 29 -10.46 16.75 8.00
N PRO A 30 -11.72 16.49 8.37
CA PRO A 30 -12.74 15.98 7.45
C PRO A 30 -12.94 16.92 6.26
N GLN A 31 -13.14 16.34 5.07
CA GLN A 31 -13.32 17.10 3.84
C GLN A 31 -14.59 16.66 3.09
N GLN A 32 -15.19 17.57 2.32
CA GLN A 32 -16.40 17.30 1.56
C GLN A 32 -16.04 16.77 0.16
N SER A 33 -16.21 15.47 -0.06
CA SER A 33 -15.93 14.83 -1.35
C SER A 33 -16.99 15.13 -2.43
N GLY A 34 -18.21 15.43 -2.02
CA GLY A 34 -19.36 15.61 -2.93
C GLY A 34 -19.92 14.31 -3.50
N VAL A 35 -19.51 13.14 -3.00
CA VAL A 35 -19.98 11.81 -3.45
C VAL A 35 -20.35 10.93 -2.26
N SER A 36 -21.15 9.89 -2.51
CA SER A 36 -21.50 8.85 -1.53
C SER A 36 -20.87 7.49 -1.84
N ALA A 37 -20.10 7.39 -2.93
CA ALA A 37 -19.44 6.15 -3.32
C ALA A 37 -18.37 5.75 -2.29
N ARG A 38 -18.16 4.45 -2.10
CA ARG A 38 -17.02 3.96 -1.32
C ARG A 38 -15.73 4.23 -2.06
N LEU A 39 -14.80 4.91 -1.39
CA LEU A 39 -13.51 5.33 -1.94
C LEU A 39 -12.41 4.39 -1.44
N ARG A 40 -11.59 3.87 -2.36
CA ARG A 40 -10.64 2.80 -2.04
C ARG A 40 -9.22 3.03 -2.53
N GLY A 41 -9.01 3.87 -3.54
CA GLY A 41 -7.68 4.26 -4.00
C GLY A 41 -7.42 5.73 -3.65
N ILE A 42 -6.19 6.05 -3.26
CA ILE A 42 -5.77 7.43 -3.03
C ILE A 42 -4.28 7.60 -3.33
N SER A 43 -3.93 8.69 -4.02
CA SER A 43 -2.55 9.05 -4.34
C SER A 43 -2.30 10.51 -3.98
N ALA A 44 -1.50 10.74 -2.95
CA ALA A 44 -1.09 12.05 -2.48
C ALA A 44 0.19 12.50 -3.21
N VAL A 45 0.05 13.42 -4.16
CA VAL A 45 1.19 13.96 -4.91
C VAL A 45 1.97 14.99 -4.10
N SER A 46 1.27 15.81 -3.32
CA SER A 46 1.85 16.86 -2.47
C SER A 46 0.87 17.27 -1.38
N GLY A 47 1.25 18.14 -0.43
CA GLY A 47 0.35 18.70 0.58
C GLY A 47 -0.84 19.50 0.01
N ARG A 48 -0.93 19.69 -1.32
CA ARG A 48 -2.03 20.40 -2.00
C ARG A 48 -2.75 19.56 -3.05
N VAL A 49 -2.10 18.53 -3.60
CA VAL A 49 -2.60 17.73 -4.72
C VAL A 49 -2.76 16.29 -4.30
N ALA A 50 -3.97 15.77 -4.45
CA ALA A 50 -4.29 14.37 -4.27
C ALA A 50 -5.37 13.91 -5.26
N TRP A 51 -5.35 12.62 -5.58
CA TRP A 51 -6.33 11.92 -6.39
C TRP A 51 -6.96 10.81 -5.55
N VAL A 52 -8.25 10.58 -5.77
CA VAL A 52 -9.02 9.52 -5.08
C VAL A 52 -9.84 8.76 -6.10
N SER A 53 -9.94 7.45 -5.94
CA SER A 53 -10.78 6.58 -6.77
C SER A 53 -11.72 5.73 -5.92
N GLY A 54 -12.80 5.26 -6.53
CA GLY A 54 -13.80 4.45 -5.85
C GLY A 54 -14.84 3.83 -6.77
N ALA A 55 -15.87 3.27 -6.15
CA ALA A 55 -16.96 2.59 -6.82
C ALA A 55 -17.77 3.55 -7.72
N SER A 56 -18.56 2.95 -8.63
CA SER A 56 -19.47 3.68 -9.53
C SER A 56 -18.76 4.75 -10.37
N GLY A 57 -17.61 4.41 -10.94
CA GLY A 57 -16.86 5.29 -11.83
C GLY A 57 -16.32 6.55 -11.16
N THR A 58 -16.15 6.52 -9.83
CA THR A 58 -15.74 7.70 -9.07
C THR A 58 -14.25 7.91 -9.17
N ILE A 59 -13.86 9.09 -9.67
CA ILE A 59 -12.50 9.64 -9.58
C ILE A 59 -12.62 11.10 -9.18
N LEU A 60 -11.87 11.50 -8.16
CA LEU A 60 -11.82 12.86 -7.62
C LEU A 60 -10.39 13.37 -7.61
N ARG A 61 -10.22 14.67 -7.77
CA ARG A 61 -8.93 15.36 -7.66
C ARG A 61 -9.08 16.64 -6.83
N THR A 62 -8.12 16.90 -5.96
CA THR A 62 -7.90 18.21 -5.35
C THR A 62 -6.57 18.81 -5.82
N THR A 63 -6.53 20.15 -5.93
CA THR A 63 -5.30 20.92 -6.20
C THR A 63 -5.12 22.08 -5.21
N ASP A 64 -6.02 22.18 -4.24
CA ASP A 64 -6.07 23.25 -3.23
C ASP A 64 -5.94 22.75 -1.78
N GLY A 65 -5.45 21.51 -1.61
CA GLY A 65 -5.25 20.92 -0.29
C GLY A 65 -6.52 20.29 0.29
N GLY A 66 -7.50 19.98 -0.56
CA GLY A 66 -8.76 19.37 -0.19
C GLY A 66 -9.84 20.39 0.19
N ALA A 67 -9.62 21.71 -0.04
CA ALA A 67 -10.68 22.70 0.10
C ALA A 67 -11.83 22.42 -0.90
N THR A 68 -11.48 21.93 -2.10
CA THR A 68 -12.44 21.40 -3.08
C THR A 68 -11.97 20.07 -3.67
N TRP A 69 -12.93 19.20 -3.97
CA TRP A 69 -12.73 17.95 -4.69
C TRP A 69 -13.50 17.97 -6.00
N GLN A 70 -12.79 17.86 -7.11
CA GLN A 70 -13.34 17.91 -8.46
C GLN A 70 -13.52 16.50 -9.00
N ARG A 71 -14.72 16.16 -9.47
CA ARG A 71 -14.97 14.90 -10.15
C ARG A 71 -14.29 14.86 -11.51
N ARG A 72 -13.63 13.74 -11.83
CA ARG A 72 -12.87 13.49 -13.08
C ARG A 72 -13.34 12.19 -13.71
N SER A 73 -14.48 12.23 -14.38
CA SER A 73 -15.16 11.04 -14.88
C SER A 73 -14.46 10.46 -16.11
N ILE A 74 -14.46 9.13 -16.20
CA ILE A 74 -14.04 8.39 -17.39
C ILE A 74 -15.30 8.04 -18.19
N ALA A 75 -15.40 8.48 -19.43
CA ALA A 75 -16.52 8.16 -20.30
C ALA A 75 -16.62 6.63 -20.52
N GLY A 76 -17.79 6.07 -20.28
CA GLY A 76 -18.03 4.61 -20.33
C GLY A 76 -17.45 3.83 -19.13
N GLY A 77 -16.97 4.53 -18.10
CA GLY A 77 -16.45 3.97 -16.86
C GLY A 77 -17.42 4.09 -15.68
N GLU A 78 -18.65 4.56 -15.88
CA GLU A 78 -19.59 4.91 -14.81
C GLU A 78 -19.98 3.74 -13.90
N ARG A 79 -19.84 2.49 -14.40
CA ARG A 79 -20.13 1.26 -13.63
C ARG A 79 -18.89 0.57 -13.12
N LEU A 80 -17.69 1.05 -13.46
CA LEU A 80 -16.45 0.44 -13.02
C LEU A 80 -16.20 0.75 -11.54
N ASP A 81 -15.56 -0.20 -10.85
CA ASP A 81 -15.08 -0.03 -9.48
C ASP A 81 -13.57 0.25 -9.54
N PHE A 82 -13.21 1.53 -9.37
CA PHE A 82 -11.81 1.96 -9.37
C PHE A 82 -11.22 1.79 -7.98
N ARG A 83 -10.39 0.75 -7.82
CA ARG A 83 -9.78 0.40 -6.53
C ARG A 83 -8.40 0.95 -6.32
N ASP A 84 -7.79 1.46 -7.38
CA ASP A 84 -6.46 2.04 -7.28
C ASP A 84 -6.33 3.27 -8.19
N VAL A 85 -5.54 4.23 -7.73
CA VAL A 85 -5.13 5.42 -8.46
C VAL A 85 -3.68 5.73 -8.12
N ASP A 86 -2.81 5.83 -9.12
CA ASP A 86 -1.42 6.25 -8.95
C ASP A 86 -1.17 7.53 -9.77
N ALA A 87 -0.74 8.60 -9.11
CA ALA A 87 -0.58 9.90 -9.71
C ALA A 87 0.85 10.44 -9.51
N THR A 88 1.49 10.79 -10.62
CA THR A 88 2.83 11.39 -10.60
C THR A 88 2.79 12.92 -10.52
N SER A 89 1.64 13.53 -10.78
CA SER A 89 1.47 15.00 -10.75
C SER A 89 0.00 15.40 -10.63
N ALA A 90 -0.25 16.72 -10.59
CA ALA A 90 -1.61 17.27 -10.66
C ALA A 90 -2.31 16.95 -12.00
N VAL A 91 -1.58 16.64 -13.06
CA VAL A 91 -2.15 16.44 -14.40
C VAL A 91 -1.97 15.02 -14.94
N VAL A 92 -1.03 14.23 -14.40
CA VAL A 92 -0.79 12.84 -14.82
C VAL A 92 -1.20 11.89 -13.72
N ALA A 93 -2.15 11.02 -14.03
CA ALA A 93 -2.60 9.95 -13.14
C ALA A 93 -3.03 8.71 -13.93
N TYR A 94 -2.97 7.57 -13.26
CA TYR A 94 -3.48 6.30 -13.75
C TYR A 94 -4.59 5.85 -12.81
N ALA A 95 -5.64 5.24 -13.37
CA ALA A 95 -6.75 4.67 -12.61
C ALA A 95 -6.95 3.21 -13.02
N LEU A 96 -7.02 2.32 -12.02
CA LEU A 96 -7.22 0.88 -12.22
C LEU A 96 -8.60 0.50 -11.72
N SER A 97 -9.40 -0.12 -12.60
CA SER A 97 -10.66 -0.77 -12.20
C SER A 97 -10.49 -2.27 -12.07
N ILE A 98 -11.20 -2.81 -11.08
CA ILE A 98 -11.28 -4.24 -10.81
C ILE A 98 -12.46 -4.89 -11.52
N GLY A 99 -12.49 -6.21 -11.46
CA GLY A 99 -13.58 -7.06 -11.96
C GLY A 99 -13.08 -8.01 -13.06
N PRO A 100 -13.84 -9.06 -13.39
CA PRO A 100 -13.38 -10.09 -14.31
C PRO A 100 -13.22 -9.55 -15.74
N GLY A 101 -12.19 -10.02 -16.42
CA GLY A 101 -11.94 -9.76 -17.83
C GLY A 101 -11.98 -8.28 -18.20
N GLY A 102 -12.86 -7.91 -19.10
CA GLY A 102 -12.99 -6.55 -19.63
C GLY A 102 -13.40 -5.47 -18.61
N SER A 103 -13.70 -5.83 -17.35
CA SER A 103 -13.87 -4.88 -16.25
C SER A 103 -12.55 -4.50 -15.60
N SER A 104 -11.51 -5.34 -15.71
CA SER A 104 -10.14 -5.07 -15.31
C SER A 104 -9.48 -4.14 -16.33
N ARG A 105 -9.37 -2.85 -16.00
CA ARG A 105 -8.88 -1.82 -16.92
C ARG A 105 -7.87 -0.90 -16.25
N ILE A 106 -6.97 -0.37 -17.05
CA ILE A 106 -6.07 0.71 -16.66
C ILE A 106 -6.31 1.89 -17.63
N TYR A 107 -6.56 3.05 -17.06
CA TYR A 107 -6.69 4.30 -17.77
C TYR A 107 -5.60 5.28 -17.36
N LYS A 108 -5.24 6.18 -18.26
CA LYS A 108 -4.29 7.28 -18.03
C LYS A 108 -4.90 8.61 -18.39
N THR A 109 -4.62 9.63 -17.60
CA THR A 109 -4.80 11.02 -17.96
C THR A 109 -3.46 11.75 -18.01
N SER A 110 -3.35 12.75 -18.89
CA SER A 110 -2.20 13.67 -18.97
C SER A 110 -2.61 15.14 -18.88
N ASP A 111 -3.90 15.42 -18.69
CA ASP A 111 -4.49 16.76 -18.66
C ASP A 111 -5.32 17.03 -17.39
N GLY A 112 -5.05 16.26 -16.34
CA GLY A 112 -5.70 16.46 -15.05
C GLY A 112 -7.09 15.84 -14.95
N GLY A 113 -7.35 14.81 -15.75
CA GLY A 113 -8.59 14.06 -15.75
C GLY A 113 -9.69 14.66 -16.62
N ASP A 114 -9.37 15.63 -17.47
CA ASP A 114 -10.32 16.15 -18.46
C ASP A 114 -10.54 15.13 -19.59
N ARG A 115 -9.50 14.34 -19.91
CA ARG A 115 -9.56 13.18 -20.81
C ARG A 115 -8.83 12.00 -20.19
N TRP A 116 -9.35 10.81 -20.47
CA TRP A 116 -8.76 9.54 -20.06
C TRP A 116 -8.59 8.62 -21.27
N GLU A 117 -7.41 8.02 -21.38
CA GLU A 117 -7.07 7.06 -22.42
C GLU A 117 -7.04 5.65 -21.82
N LEU A 118 -7.73 4.71 -22.46
CA LEU A 118 -7.66 3.30 -22.09
C LEU A 118 -6.28 2.76 -22.47
N GLN A 119 -5.52 2.30 -21.46
CA GLN A 119 -4.18 1.75 -21.64
C GLN A 119 -4.18 0.22 -21.67
N PHE A 120 -5.09 -0.40 -20.91
CA PHE A 120 -5.24 -1.85 -20.82
C PHE A 120 -6.69 -2.22 -20.55
N ALA A 121 -7.13 -3.33 -21.15
CA ALA A 121 -8.36 -4.03 -20.78
C ALA A 121 -8.11 -5.53 -20.80
N GLY A 122 -8.55 -6.24 -19.76
CA GLY A 122 -8.44 -7.69 -19.69
C GLY A 122 -9.23 -8.37 -20.78
N THR A 123 -8.58 -9.24 -21.55
CA THR A 123 -9.21 -10.06 -22.61
C THR A 123 -9.56 -11.47 -22.12
N ASP A 124 -8.80 -11.99 -21.16
CA ASP A 124 -9.09 -13.25 -20.49
C ASP A 124 -10.12 -13.00 -19.38
N PRO A 125 -11.29 -13.70 -19.37
CA PRO A 125 -12.32 -13.50 -18.36
C PRO A 125 -11.88 -13.85 -16.92
N LYS A 126 -10.77 -14.57 -16.74
CA LYS A 126 -10.21 -14.92 -15.44
C LYS A 126 -9.30 -13.82 -14.86
N VAL A 127 -8.85 -12.87 -15.68
CA VAL A 127 -8.02 -11.75 -15.19
C VAL A 127 -8.86 -10.85 -14.29
N PHE A 128 -8.31 -10.54 -13.11
CA PHE A 128 -8.90 -9.66 -12.11
C PHE A 128 -7.80 -8.79 -11.52
N LEU A 129 -7.64 -7.56 -12.02
CA LEU A 129 -6.61 -6.63 -11.55
C LEU A 129 -6.91 -6.17 -10.11
N ASP A 130 -5.86 -6.10 -9.27
CA ASP A 130 -5.96 -5.72 -7.86
C ASP A 130 -5.38 -4.33 -7.57
N ALA A 131 -4.15 -4.09 -8.05
CA ALA A 131 -3.44 -2.84 -7.84
C ALA A 131 -2.34 -2.62 -8.88
N MET A 132 -1.80 -1.40 -8.90
CA MET A 132 -0.65 -1.00 -9.71
C MET A 132 0.27 -0.09 -8.92
N ALA A 133 1.53 0.00 -9.32
CA ALA A 133 2.47 0.99 -8.82
C ALA A 133 3.49 1.35 -9.90
N PHE A 134 3.98 2.58 -9.85
CA PHE A 134 4.98 3.07 -10.79
C PHE A 134 6.30 3.35 -10.07
N TRP A 135 7.44 3.00 -10.70
CA TRP A 135 8.77 3.41 -10.26
C TRP A 135 9.08 4.85 -10.69
N ASP A 136 8.57 5.21 -11.86
CA ASP A 136 8.73 6.52 -12.49
C ASP A 136 7.68 6.74 -13.58
N ALA A 137 7.78 7.84 -14.32
CA ALA A 137 6.81 8.20 -15.36
C ALA A 137 6.71 7.18 -16.52
N GLU A 138 7.72 6.31 -16.71
CA GLU A 138 7.78 5.38 -17.83
C GLU A 138 7.54 3.92 -17.40
N ARG A 139 7.90 3.55 -16.16
CA ARG A 139 7.90 2.16 -15.72
C ARG A 139 6.93 1.91 -14.59
N GLY A 140 6.04 0.97 -14.81
CA GLY A 140 5.04 0.55 -13.83
C GLY A 140 4.75 -0.94 -13.91
N ILE A 141 4.06 -1.42 -12.89
CA ILE A 141 3.60 -2.80 -12.75
C ILE A 141 2.15 -2.81 -12.29
N ALA A 142 1.37 -3.78 -12.75
CA ALA A 142 0.05 -4.09 -12.24
C ALA A 142 -0.05 -5.59 -11.94
N PHE A 143 -0.74 -5.90 -10.86
CA PHE A 143 -0.95 -7.26 -10.36
C PHE A 143 -2.41 -7.66 -10.53
N SER A 144 -2.63 -8.93 -10.84
CA SER A 144 -3.93 -9.58 -10.93
C SER A 144 -3.93 -10.87 -10.12
N ASP A 145 -5.09 -11.32 -9.73
CA ASP A 145 -5.29 -12.69 -9.26
C ASP A 145 -4.63 -13.70 -10.19
N SER A 146 -4.23 -14.84 -9.64
CA SER A 146 -3.63 -15.92 -10.42
C SER A 146 -4.66 -16.58 -11.34
N VAL A 147 -4.18 -16.96 -12.51
CA VAL A 147 -4.97 -17.72 -13.51
C VAL A 147 -4.28 -19.06 -13.76
N ASP A 148 -5.02 -20.14 -13.54
CA ASP A 148 -4.54 -21.52 -13.77
C ASP A 148 -3.19 -21.82 -13.05
N GLY A 149 -3.05 -21.36 -11.80
CA GLY A 149 -1.85 -21.57 -10.98
C GLY A 149 -0.65 -20.69 -11.34
N GLN A 150 -0.85 -19.68 -12.16
CA GLN A 150 0.18 -18.73 -12.58
C GLN A 150 -0.21 -17.31 -12.17
N PHE A 151 0.70 -16.57 -11.56
CA PHE A 151 0.50 -15.14 -11.34
C PHE A 151 0.37 -14.39 -12.66
N VAL A 152 -0.49 -13.38 -12.67
CA VAL A 152 -0.66 -12.47 -13.81
C VAL A 152 -0.14 -11.11 -13.42
N LEU A 153 1.05 -10.78 -13.93
CA LEU A 153 1.67 -9.46 -13.76
C LEU A 153 1.78 -8.79 -15.12
N LEU A 154 1.41 -7.52 -15.14
CA LEU A 154 1.57 -6.63 -16.29
C LEU A 154 2.69 -5.64 -16.00
N ARG A 155 3.50 -5.34 -16.99
CA ARG A 155 4.60 -4.37 -16.90
C ARG A 155 4.50 -3.38 -18.04
N THR A 156 4.73 -2.10 -17.75
CA THR A 156 4.95 -1.07 -18.75
C THR A 156 6.37 -0.48 -18.63
N VAL A 157 6.94 -0.07 -19.75
CA VAL A 157 8.24 0.64 -19.83
C VAL A 157 8.14 1.92 -20.66
N ASN A 158 6.93 2.34 -20.98
CA ASN A 158 6.65 3.48 -21.86
C ASN A 158 5.50 4.34 -21.33
N GLY A 159 5.33 4.40 -19.99
CA GLY A 159 4.31 5.23 -19.34
C GLY A 159 2.88 4.75 -19.61
N GLY A 160 2.69 3.43 -19.71
CA GLY A 160 1.37 2.82 -19.90
C GLY A 160 0.88 2.76 -21.34
N ARG A 161 1.62 3.28 -22.33
CA ARG A 161 1.24 3.16 -23.75
C ARG A 161 1.10 1.71 -24.21
N ALA A 162 1.84 0.81 -23.59
CA ALA A 162 1.68 -0.64 -23.70
C ALA A 162 1.90 -1.29 -22.35
N TRP A 163 1.08 -2.30 -22.06
CA TRP A 163 1.22 -3.18 -20.92
C TRP A 163 1.45 -4.60 -21.43
N GLU A 164 2.54 -5.21 -21.00
CA GLU A 164 2.95 -6.55 -21.40
C GLU A 164 2.84 -7.51 -20.22
N ARG A 165 2.24 -8.67 -20.45
CA ARG A 165 2.21 -9.74 -19.46
C ARG A 165 3.62 -10.31 -19.28
N ILE A 166 4.08 -10.40 -18.04
CA ILE A 166 5.35 -11.03 -17.71
C ILE A 166 5.23 -12.54 -17.97
N ALA A 167 6.21 -13.09 -18.67
CA ALA A 167 6.20 -14.51 -19.03
C ALA A 167 6.26 -15.41 -17.78
N ALA A 168 5.46 -16.47 -17.75
CA ALA A 168 5.31 -17.36 -16.59
C ALA A 168 6.63 -17.92 -16.04
N HIS A 169 7.61 -18.23 -16.91
CA HIS A 169 8.92 -18.75 -16.47
C HIS A 169 9.78 -17.74 -15.68
N ARG A 170 9.37 -16.46 -15.64
CA ARG A 170 10.00 -15.39 -14.86
C ARG A 170 9.33 -15.14 -13.51
N LEU A 171 8.26 -15.86 -13.23
CA LEU A 171 7.45 -15.75 -12.04
C LEU A 171 7.49 -17.05 -11.24
N PRO A 172 7.45 -17.00 -9.90
CA PRO A 172 7.22 -18.18 -9.09
C PRO A 172 5.80 -18.71 -9.33
N PRO A 173 5.53 -20.01 -9.05
CA PRO A 173 4.18 -20.55 -9.15
C PRO A 173 3.25 -19.94 -8.08
N ALA A 174 2.00 -19.69 -8.45
CA ALA A 174 0.95 -19.33 -7.52
C ALA A 174 0.38 -20.58 -6.82
N LEU A 175 -0.10 -20.40 -5.60
CA LEU A 175 -0.95 -21.40 -4.93
C LEU A 175 -2.36 -21.37 -5.54
N PRO A 176 -3.16 -22.43 -5.39
CA PRO A 176 -4.53 -22.46 -5.87
C PRO A 176 -5.35 -21.29 -5.30
N GLY A 177 -5.93 -20.46 -6.19
CA GLY A 177 -6.72 -19.29 -5.79
C GLY A 177 -5.95 -18.13 -5.16
N GLU A 178 -4.63 -18.13 -5.23
CA GLU A 178 -3.83 -17.03 -4.72
C GLU A 178 -3.94 -15.79 -5.61
N GLY A 179 -4.19 -14.67 -4.98
CA GLY A 179 -4.28 -13.36 -5.60
C GLY A 179 -3.90 -12.28 -4.61
N ALA A 180 -4.55 -11.11 -4.71
CA ALA A 180 -4.42 -10.07 -3.70
C ALA A 180 -5.78 -9.48 -3.33
N PHE A 181 -5.80 -8.70 -2.26
CA PHE A 181 -7.01 -7.99 -1.85
C PHE A 181 -7.01 -6.59 -2.46
N ALA A 182 -7.88 -6.34 -3.43
CA ALA A 182 -8.10 -5.02 -4.02
C ALA A 182 -8.80 -4.06 -3.04
N ALA A 183 -8.18 -3.83 -1.89
CA ALA A 183 -8.81 -3.11 -0.77
C ALA A 183 -8.46 -1.63 -0.72
N SER A 184 -7.21 -1.26 -1.03
CA SER A 184 -6.68 0.09 -0.86
C SER A 184 -5.71 0.53 -1.97
N GLY A 185 -5.42 -0.33 -2.97
CA GLY A 185 -4.38 -0.09 -3.98
C GLY A 185 -2.93 -0.26 -3.46
N THR A 186 -2.74 -0.68 -2.20
CA THR A 186 -1.42 -0.66 -1.56
C THR A 186 -0.83 -2.05 -1.31
N ASN A 187 -1.34 -3.09 -1.94
CA ASN A 187 -0.75 -4.42 -1.94
C ASN A 187 0.45 -4.55 -2.91
N VAL A 188 0.72 -3.52 -3.71
CA VAL A 188 1.91 -3.37 -4.55
C VAL A 188 2.71 -2.15 -4.09
N ALA A 189 4.01 -2.29 -3.89
CA ALA A 189 4.90 -1.18 -3.53
C ALA A 189 6.14 -1.18 -4.42
N THR A 190 6.61 0.01 -4.79
CA THR A 190 7.86 0.22 -5.52
C THR A 190 8.84 1.07 -4.71
N ASN A 191 10.14 0.86 -4.90
CA ASN A 191 11.16 1.71 -4.28
C ASN A 191 12.37 1.89 -5.22
N GLY A 192 12.93 3.09 -5.24
CA GLY A 192 14.03 3.44 -6.12
C GLY A 192 13.66 3.25 -7.59
N ARG A 193 14.50 2.56 -8.35
CA ARG A 193 14.32 2.37 -9.80
C ARG A 193 14.02 0.94 -10.22
N THR A 194 14.18 -0.04 -9.32
CA THR A 194 14.17 -1.47 -9.69
C THR A 194 13.48 -2.36 -8.68
N LEU A 195 13.25 -1.89 -7.46
CA LEU A 195 12.67 -2.71 -6.41
C LEU A 195 11.14 -2.63 -6.44
N ALA A 196 10.47 -3.78 -6.31
CA ALA A 196 9.05 -3.83 -6.02
C ALA A 196 8.70 -5.09 -5.22
N TRP A 197 7.58 -4.99 -4.52
CA TRP A 197 7.03 -6.04 -3.69
C TRP A 197 5.52 -6.12 -3.85
N ILE A 198 4.97 -7.32 -3.76
CA ILE A 198 3.52 -7.57 -3.85
C ILE A 198 3.12 -8.51 -2.73
N GLY A 199 2.19 -8.07 -1.88
CA GLY A 199 1.59 -8.90 -0.83
C GLY A 199 0.39 -9.68 -1.36
N THR A 200 0.29 -10.98 -1.00
CA THR A 200 -0.77 -11.87 -1.51
C THR A 200 -1.75 -12.32 -0.43
N THR A 201 -2.90 -12.84 -0.84
CA THR A 201 -3.91 -13.46 0.02
C THR A 201 -3.37 -14.66 0.79
N ALA A 202 -2.36 -15.35 0.24
CA ALA A 202 -1.71 -16.49 0.88
C ALA A 202 -0.61 -16.11 1.89
N GLY A 203 -0.51 -14.82 2.27
CA GLY A 203 0.51 -14.35 3.22
C GLY A 203 1.92 -14.39 2.65
N ARG A 204 2.07 -14.43 1.33
CA ARG A 204 3.36 -14.44 0.65
C ARG A 204 3.67 -13.05 0.08
N VAL A 205 4.95 -12.78 -0.10
CA VAL A 205 5.44 -11.56 -0.75
C VAL A 205 6.24 -11.93 -1.98
N LEU A 206 5.78 -11.47 -3.15
CA LEU A 206 6.61 -11.46 -4.35
C LEU A 206 7.57 -10.27 -4.28
N ARG A 207 8.80 -10.47 -4.76
CA ARG A 207 9.85 -9.45 -4.76
C ARG A 207 10.61 -9.46 -6.08
N THR A 208 10.88 -8.26 -6.60
CA THR A 208 11.80 -8.05 -7.74
C THR A 208 12.90 -7.04 -7.38
N THR A 209 14.06 -7.18 -8.00
CA THR A 209 15.18 -6.23 -7.90
C THR A 209 15.64 -5.70 -9.26
N ASP A 210 14.96 -6.09 -10.32
CA ASP A 210 15.34 -5.82 -11.72
C ASP A 210 14.21 -5.12 -12.51
N ALA A 211 13.44 -4.27 -11.82
CA ALA A 211 12.29 -3.54 -12.38
C ALA A 211 11.24 -4.48 -13.00
N GLY A 212 10.94 -5.57 -12.29
CA GLY A 212 9.86 -6.49 -12.63
C GLY A 212 10.19 -7.49 -13.74
N GLN A 213 11.47 -7.68 -14.10
CA GLN A 213 11.83 -8.66 -15.12
C GLN A 213 11.75 -10.09 -14.58
N THR A 214 12.24 -10.30 -13.34
CA THR A 214 12.16 -11.58 -12.64
C THR A 214 11.66 -11.40 -11.21
N TRP A 215 11.05 -12.42 -10.65
CA TRP A 215 10.43 -12.38 -9.34
C TRP A 215 10.79 -13.60 -8.50
N SER A 216 11.01 -13.37 -7.23
CA SER A 216 11.07 -14.38 -6.17
C SER A 216 9.86 -14.26 -5.25
N ILE A 217 9.61 -15.26 -4.41
CA ILE A 217 8.50 -15.24 -3.45
C ILE A 217 8.95 -15.81 -2.12
N VAL A 218 8.44 -15.25 -1.02
CA VAL A 218 8.73 -15.69 0.35
C VAL A 218 7.45 -15.71 1.17
N GLN A 219 7.33 -16.67 2.10
CA GLN A 219 6.26 -16.73 3.07
C GLN A 219 6.51 -15.71 4.18
N THR A 220 5.45 -15.03 4.63
CA THR A 220 5.47 -14.17 5.82
C THR A 220 4.72 -14.84 6.98
N PRO A 221 4.90 -14.39 8.21
CA PRO A 221 4.13 -14.88 9.36
C PRO A 221 2.74 -14.22 9.51
N VAL A 222 2.24 -13.52 8.49
CA VAL A 222 0.87 -12.97 8.52
C VAL A 222 -0.14 -14.10 8.38
N GLY A 223 -1.16 -14.10 9.25
CA GLY A 223 -2.25 -15.07 9.25
C GLY A 223 -3.06 -15.03 7.95
N THR A 224 -3.47 -16.19 7.47
CA THR A 224 -4.17 -16.34 6.20
C THR A 224 -5.52 -17.06 6.36
N GLY A 225 -6.42 -16.86 5.41
CA GLY A 225 -7.73 -17.49 5.38
C GLY A 225 -8.56 -17.00 4.21
N GLU A 226 -9.83 -17.42 4.15
CA GLU A 226 -10.74 -16.97 3.08
C GLU A 226 -10.88 -15.43 3.00
N SER A 227 -10.80 -14.77 4.16
CA SER A 227 -10.94 -13.31 4.31
C SER A 227 -9.73 -12.66 5.01
N ALA A 228 -8.65 -13.41 5.19
CA ALA A 228 -7.44 -12.98 5.87
C ALA A 228 -6.19 -13.16 5.01
N GLY A 229 -5.22 -12.26 5.15
CA GLY A 229 -3.95 -12.27 4.43
C GLY A 229 -3.27 -10.91 4.47
N ILE A 230 -2.39 -10.64 3.51
CA ILE A 230 -1.74 -9.33 3.36
C ILE A 230 -2.65 -8.41 2.55
N PHE A 231 -2.93 -7.22 3.10
CA PHE A 231 -3.75 -6.20 2.45
C PHE A 231 -2.92 -5.00 1.96
N SER A 232 -1.81 -4.73 2.64
CA SER A 232 -0.93 -3.62 2.27
C SER A 232 0.52 -3.97 2.53
N ILE A 233 1.39 -3.46 1.69
CA ILE A 233 2.84 -3.56 1.82
C ILE A 233 3.45 -2.18 1.63
N ALA A 234 4.33 -1.76 2.54
CA ALA A 234 4.98 -0.47 2.47
C ALA A 234 6.48 -0.59 2.75
N PHE A 235 7.30 0.01 1.88
CA PHE A 235 8.74 0.07 2.05
C PHE A 235 9.19 1.51 2.19
N ARG A 236 9.99 1.79 3.24
CA ARG A 236 10.63 3.09 3.45
C ARG A 236 11.84 3.28 2.54
N ASP A 237 12.62 2.23 2.43
CA ASP A 237 13.87 2.17 1.67
C ASP A 237 14.06 0.77 1.07
N ALA A 238 15.24 0.46 0.57
CA ALA A 238 15.54 -0.83 -0.06
C ALA A 238 15.50 -2.03 0.91
N THR A 239 15.54 -1.79 2.22
CA THR A 239 15.71 -2.82 3.24
C THR A 239 14.56 -2.89 4.25
N HIS A 240 13.97 -1.75 4.63
CA HIS A 240 12.96 -1.69 5.69
C HIS A 240 11.55 -1.64 5.11
N GLY A 241 10.74 -2.62 5.47
CA GLY A 241 9.37 -2.73 5.02
C GLY A 241 8.44 -3.33 6.07
N VAL A 242 7.16 -3.13 5.87
CA VAL A 242 6.07 -3.69 6.67
C VAL A 242 4.99 -4.27 5.76
N VAL A 243 4.40 -5.38 6.17
CA VAL A 243 3.14 -5.89 5.63
C VAL A 243 2.10 -5.83 6.74
N VAL A 244 0.89 -5.41 6.38
CA VAL A 244 -0.26 -5.37 7.28
C VAL A 244 -1.45 -6.05 6.65
N GLY A 245 -2.36 -6.56 7.51
CA GLY A 245 -3.55 -7.25 7.05
C GLY A 245 -4.48 -7.62 8.19
N GLY A 246 -4.82 -8.88 8.29
CA GLY A 246 -5.79 -9.45 9.21
C GLY A 246 -7.03 -9.97 8.49
N ASP A 247 -8.12 -10.21 9.20
CA ASP A 247 -9.38 -10.73 8.67
C ASP A 247 -10.42 -9.60 8.53
N TYR A 248 -10.80 -9.22 7.31
CA TYR A 248 -11.77 -8.15 7.08
C TYR A 248 -13.20 -8.51 7.49
N LYS A 249 -13.52 -9.79 7.75
CA LYS A 249 -14.79 -10.23 8.34
C LYS A 249 -14.75 -10.19 9.88
N LYS A 250 -13.56 -10.03 10.46
CA LYS A 250 -13.31 -9.95 11.89
C LYS A 250 -12.41 -8.76 12.22
N GLU A 251 -12.86 -7.58 11.87
CA GLU A 251 -12.05 -6.35 11.85
C GLU A 251 -11.34 -6.01 13.17
N ARG A 252 -11.77 -6.57 14.29
CA ARG A 252 -11.18 -6.32 15.62
C ARG A 252 -10.25 -7.44 16.11
N ASP A 253 -10.09 -8.50 15.33
CA ASP A 253 -9.15 -9.58 15.67
C ASP A 253 -7.71 -9.10 15.41
N ALA A 254 -6.93 -9.08 16.50
CA ALA A 254 -5.55 -8.59 16.51
C ALA A 254 -4.53 -9.75 16.46
N VAL A 255 -4.69 -10.69 15.54
CA VAL A 255 -3.87 -11.91 15.47
C VAL A 255 -3.09 -11.95 14.17
N GLU A 256 -1.77 -12.10 14.26
CA GLU A 256 -0.85 -12.31 13.12
C GLU A 256 -1.10 -11.35 11.94
N ASN A 257 -1.40 -10.10 12.24
CA ASN A 257 -1.87 -9.11 11.27
C ASN A 257 -0.79 -8.13 10.78
N VAL A 258 0.46 -8.31 11.23
CA VAL A 258 1.59 -7.46 10.84
C VAL A 258 2.91 -8.22 10.91
N ALA A 259 3.78 -7.96 9.94
CA ALA A 259 5.16 -8.42 9.95
C ALA A 259 6.09 -7.35 9.37
N VAL A 260 7.36 -7.38 9.80
CA VAL A 260 8.40 -6.43 9.39
C VAL A 260 9.59 -7.13 8.75
N THR A 261 10.27 -6.40 7.88
CA THR A 261 11.55 -6.82 7.29
C THR A 261 12.59 -5.73 7.42
N THR A 262 13.86 -6.13 7.56
CA THR A 262 15.03 -5.23 7.57
C THR A 262 16.06 -5.62 6.51
N ASP A 263 15.75 -6.57 5.66
CA ASP A 263 16.61 -7.13 4.61
C ASP A 263 16.00 -7.03 3.20
N GLY A 264 15.02 -6.14 3.02
CA GLY A 264 14.39 -5.90 1.75
C GLY A 264 13.34 -6.96 1.36
N GLY A 265 12.76 -7.64 2.34
CA GLY A 265 11.73 -8.65 2.12
C GLY A 265 12.29 -10.03 1.76
N ILE A 266 13.56 -10.31 2.08
CA ILE A 266 14.15 -11.65 1.98
C ILE A 266 13.63 -12.50 3.14
N THR A 267 13.55 -11.90 4.34
CA THR A 267 12.92 -12.53 5.51
C THR A 267 11.94 -11.57 6.19
N TRP A 268 10.95 -12.13 6.89
CA TRP A 268 9.91 -11.39 7.58
C TRP A 268 9.76 -11.89 9.01
N SER A 269 9.74 -10.96 9.96
CA SER A 269 9.58 -11.24 11.39
C SER A 269 8.19 -10.85 11.87
N PRO A 270 7.50 -11.70 12.65
CA PRO A 270 6.21 -11.35 13.24
C PRO A 270 6.40 -10.27 14.33
N VAL A 271 5.42 -9.39 14.45
CA VAL A 271 5.28 -8.50 15.61
C VAL A 271 4.41 -9.23 16.63
N LYS A 272 5.03 -9.79 17.68
CA LYS A 272 4.37 -10.66 18.65
C LYS A 272 3.64 -9.89 19.74
N ASP A 273 4.28 -8.84 20.25
CA ASP A 273 3.76 -7.99 21.32
C ASP A 273 3.44 -6.62 20.75
N HIS A 274 2.29 -6.04 21.14
CA HIS A 274 1.88 -4.72 20.66
C HIS A 274 1.80 -4.63 19.12
N GLY A 275 1.18 -5.63 18.48
CA GLY A 275 0.82 -5.58 17.05
C GLY A 275 -0.34 -4.62 16.78
N LEU A 276 -0.90 -4.70 15.57
CA LEU A 276 -2.06 -3.88 15.19
C LEU A 276 -3.29 -4.28 16.02
N SER A 277 -4.13 -3.29 16.37
CA SER A 277 -5.33 -3.50 17.19
C SER A 277 -6.51 -4.14 16.44
N GLY A 278 -6.30 -4.59 15.21
CA GLY A 278 -7.27 -5.28 14.37
C GLY A 278 -6.84 -5.32 12.91
N TYR A 279 -7.77 -5.63 12.02
CA TYR A 279 -7.57 -5.59 10.58
C TYR A 279 -7.20 -4.19 10.09
N ARG A 280 -6.13 -4.09 9.30
CA ARG A 280 -5.73 -2.85 8.63
C ARG A 280 -5.58 -3.10 7.13
N SER A 281 -6.25 -2.26 6.34
CA SER A 281 -6.26 -2.34 4.87
C SER A 281 -5.09 -1.59 4.24
N VAL A 282 -4.44 -0.69 4.98
CA VAL A 282 -3.34 0.14 4.47
C VAL A 282 -2.34 0.47 5.57
N ALA A 283 -1.06 0.53 5.19
CA ALA A 283 0.00 1.14 5.99
C ALA A 283 0.85 2.08 5.14
N ALA A 284 1.32 3.18 5.74
CA ALA A 284 2.20 4.13 5.08
C ALA A 284 3.26 4.65 6.04
N TRP A 285 4.47 4.85 5.52
CA TRP A 285 5.55 5.55 6.20
C TRP A 285 5.27 7.05 6.20
N THR A 286 5.60 7.72 7.30
CA THR A 286 5.48 9.17 7.41
C THR A 286 6.78 9.86 6.97
N ALA A 287 6.69 11.11 6.53
CA ALA A 287 7.84 11.83 5.99
C ALA A 287 8.75 12.45 7.07
N GLY A 288 8.26 12.58 8.31
CA GLY A 288 8.96 13.27 9.39
C GLY A 288 10.12 12.47 9.95
N LYS A 289 9.82 11.52 10.81
CA LYS A 289 10.83 10.60 11.36
C LYS A 289 10.79 9.28 10.58
N PRO A 290 11.95 8.75 10.18
CA PRO A 290 12.00 7.59 9.30
C PRO A 290 11.50 6.29 9.92
N GLN A 291 11.24 6.24 11.24
CA GLN A 291 10.65 5.07 11.91
C GLN A 291 9.13 5.16 12.06
N HIS A 292 8.49 6.27 11.74
CA HIS A 292 7.06 6.43 11.97
C HIS A 292 6.23 5.80 10.85
N LEU A 293 5.21 5.06 11.26
CA LEU A 293 4.21 4.43 10.40
C LEU A 293 2.80 4.74 10.91
N LEU A 294 1.88 4.82 9.97
CA LEU A 294 0.45 4.90 10.22
C LEU A 294 -0.24 3.74 9.48
N ALA A 295 -1.07 2.98 10.17
CA ALA A 295 -1.91 1.93 9.59
C ALA A 295 -3.39 2.26 9.82
N LEU A 296 -4.22 2.11 8.79
CA LEU A 296 -5.66 2.37 8.83
C LEU A 296 -6.46 1.14 8.38
N GLY A 297 -7.66 1.05 8.90
CA GLY A 297 -8.68 0.11 8.47
C GLY A 297 -10.08 0.63 8.81
N PRO A 298 -11.15 -0.07 8.41
CA PRO A 298 -12.51 0.36 8.70
C PRO A 298 -12.83 0.50 10.19
N SER A 299 -12.12 -0.24 11.05
CA SER A 299 -12.33 -0.24 12.51
C SER A 299 -11.41 0.70 13.29
N GLY A 300 -10.52 1.49 12.65
CA GLY A 300 -9.65 2.46 13.31
C GLY A 300 -8.23 2.54 12.76
N ALA A 301 -7.32 3.09 13.57
CA ALA A 301 -5.94 3.36 13.21
C ALA A 301 -4.96 2.91 14.29
N ASP A 302 -3.74 2.59 13.86
CA ASP A 302 -2.58 2.35 14.73
C ASP A 302 -1.38 3.15 14.21
N VAL A 303 -0.52 3.58 15.12
CA VAL A 303 0.75 4.23 14.82
C VAL A 303 1.91 3.44 15.38
N SER A 304 3.04 3.48 14.70
CA SER A 304 4.31 2.98 15.18
C SER A 304 5.34 4.10 15.16
N ALA A 305 6.19 4.17 16.19
CA ALA A 305 7.30 5.11 16.30
C ALA A 305 8.68 4.43 16.18
N ASP A 306 8.72 3.12 15.92
CA ASP A 306 9.90 2.26 15.98
C ASP A 306 10.03 1.33 14.76
N ALA A 307 9.65 1.83 13.60
CA ALA A 307 9.72 1.12 12.30
C ALA A 307 8.83 -0.14 12.24
N GLY A 308 7.71 -0.14 12.94
CA GLY A 308 6.74 -1.22 12.92
C GLY A 308 7.01 -2.33 13.95
N ALA A 309 8.01 -2.16 14.83
CA ALA A 309 8.32 -3.14 15.87
C ALA A 309 7.22 -3.18 16.94
N THR A 310 6.62 -2.04 17.25
CA THR A 310 5.42 -1.94 18.11
C THR A 310 4.39 -0.97 17.54
N TRP A 311 3.12 -1.20 17.86
CA TRP A 311 2.00 -0.42 17.38
C TRP A 311 1.09 0.01 18.51
N MET A 312 0.49 1.17 18.40
CA MET A 312 -0.41 1.74 19.39
C MET A 312 -1.68 2.25 18.71
N PRO A 313 -2.87 1.85 19.17
CA PRO A 313 -4.13 2.36 18.65
C PRO A 313 -4.26 3.86 18.93
N VAL A 314 -4.75 4.59 17.94
CA VAL A 314 -5.03 6.03 18.04
C VAL A 314 -6.46 6.33 17.61
N PRO A 315 -7.09 7.37 18.18
CA PRO A 315 -8.42 7.78 17.75
C PRO A 315 -8.43 8.17 16.27
N ALA A 316 -9.24 7.50 15.49
CA ALA A 316 -9.51 7.84 14.10
C ALA A 316 -10.87 7.26 13.69
N ASP A 317 -11.54 7.92 12.76
CA ASP A 317 -12.63 7.29 12.01
C ASP A 317 -12.10 6.14 11.16
N GLY A 318 -12.96 5.19 10.82
CA GLY A 318 -12.58 4.11 9.90
C GLY A 318 -12.38 4.62 8.47
N PHE A 319 -11.27 4.20 7.84
CA PHE A 319 -10.96 4.48 6.44
C PHE A 319 -10.49 3.21 5.75
N ASP A 320 -10.63 3.16 4.41
CA ASP A 320 -10.22 2.01 3.61
C ASP A 320 -8.80 2.18 3.06
N THR A 321 -8.36 3.42 2.81
CA THR A 321 -7.09 3.73 2.17
C THR A 321 -6.44 5.00 2.71
N LEU A 322 -5.12 5.12 2.54
CA LEU A 322 -4.29 6.23 2.98
C LEU A 322 -3.14 6.44 2.00
N SER A 323 -2.81 7.70 1.76
CA SER A 323 -1.55 8.06 1.10
C SER A 323 -0.94 9.28 1.78
N VAL A 324 0.35 9.19 2.11
CA VAL A 324 1.14 10.29 2.67
C VAL A 324 1.92 10.96 1.54
N ALA A 325 1.80 12.27 1.43
CA ALA A 325 2.49 13.01 0.38
C ALA A 325 4.02 12.95 0.57
N PRO A 326 4.80 12.73 -0.50
CA PRO A 326 6.25 12.63 -0.40
C PRO A 326 6.88 13.86 0.28
N ARG A 327 7.76 13.65 1.24
CA ARG A 327 8.47 14.71 1.98
C ARG A 327 7.54 15.72 2.67
N SER A 328 6.37 15.27 3.10
CA SER A 328 5.36 16.11 3.74
C SER A 328 4.84 15.41 5.00
N HIS A 329 4.43 16.21 5.99
CA HIS A 329 3.67 15.73 7.15
C HIS A 329 2.17 15.61 6.87
N THR A 330 1.78 15.70 5.60
CA THR A 330 0.38 15.68 5.18
C THR A 330 0.09 14.39 4.41
N GLY A 331 -1.02 13.76 4.76
CA GLY A 331 -1.63 12.67 4.00
C GLY A 331 -3.13 12.88 3.84
N TRP A 332 -3.75 11.98 3.10
CA TRP A 332 -5.20 11.85 3.00
C TRP A 332 -5.60 10.41 3.19
N ALA A 333 -6.73 10.23 3.87
CA ALA A 333 -7.43 8.96 3.98
C ALA A 333 -8.79 9.05 3.29
N ALA A 334 -9.24 7.94 2.73
CA ALA A 334 -10.54 7.84 2.09
C ALA A 334 -11.24 6.51 2.47
N GLY A 335 -12.57 6.48 2.40
CA GLY A 335 -13.33 5.33 2.85
C GLY A 335 -14.79 5.33 2.40
N ASP A 336 -15.61 4.65 3.18
CA ASP A 336 -17.01 4.45 2.88
C ASP A 336 -17.82 5.77 2.90
N GLN A 337 -18.94 5.79 2.16
CA GLN A 337 -19.85 6.92 2.04
C GLN A 337 -19.19 8.23 1.59
N GLY A 338 -18.18 8.13 0.69
CA GLY A 338 -17.47 9.28 0.16
C GLY A 338 -16.59 10.00 1.18
N ARG A 339 -16.33 9.37 2.33
CA ARG A 339 -15.50 9.96 3.40
C ARG A 339 -14.10 10.24 2.92
N ILE A 340 -13.64 11.46 3.10
CA ILE A 340 -12.24 11.87 2.92
C ILE A 340 -11.84 12.69 4.15
N ALA A 341 -10.64 12.47 4.62
CA ALA A 341 -10.00 13.33 5.62
C ALA A 341 -8.55 13.61 5.24
N LYS A 342 -8.12 14.84 5.46
CA LYS A 342 -6.72 15.20 5.44
C LYS A 342 -6.13 14.90 6.82
N VAL A 343 -4.96 14.30 6.86
CA VAL A 343 -4.22 14.03 8.09
C VAL A 343 -2.95 14.85 8.13
N THR A 344 -2.72 15.57 9.23
CA THR A 344 -1.43 16.18 9.54
C THR A 344 -0.76 15.34 10.63
N ILE A 345 0.49 14.95 10.38
CA ILE A 345 1.27 14.07 11.25
C ILE A 345 2.30 14.96 11.96
N HIS A 346 2.17 15.06 13.28
CA HIS A 346 3.10 15.81 14.14
C HIS A 346 4.06 14.82 14.80
N ASP A 347 5.37 15.14 14.75
CA ASP A 347 6.45 14.33 15.32
C ASP A 347 6.59 14.52 16.85
#